data_7e8d11239df41fe1ab328abd8abdde07
#
_entry.id   7e8d11239df41fe1ab328abd8abdde07
#
_cell.length_a   1.000
_cell.length_b   1.000
_cell.length_c   1.000
_cell.angle_alpha   90.00
_cell.angle_beta   90.00
_cell.angle_gamma   90.00
#
_symmetry.space_group_name_H-M   'P 1'
#
loop_
_entity.id
_entity.type
_entity.pdbx_description
1 polymer ?
#
loop_
_entity_poly.entity_id
_entity_poly.type
_entity_poly.pdbx_seq_one_letter_code
_entity_poly.pdbx_strand_id
1 'polypeptide(L)'
;EFGPLAHPEQVQMRVAKRAMMLEAGIAPYPVHLDVTDTIEAVRAKYDGKLEAGEETEAMVGLAGRVLFLRNAGGLCFVQLSAGDGTKIQGMISKKEIGADSLKQFKQLVDLGDHLYLKGRVIASKTGELSVFATEWAIASKALQPLPALHKDLNEDTRTRKPYIGMIADENIRNMARNRSKAVASLRRTFDDHDFLEVETPMLQTLHGGAAARPFTTHMNAFDLDLYLRIAPELFLKRCLVGGIDRVFEINRDFRNEGVDATHAPEFTMVEAYQAYGTYDSIGQLVKELVQKTAMDVYGSHKVTLLDGTEYDFGGEWKTISMYDSL
;
A
#
# COMPACT_ATOMS: atom_id res chain seq x y z
N GLU A 1 -7.22 -16.87 14.72
CA GLU A 1 -8.54 -16.41 15.20
C GLU A 1 -8.99 -15.24 14.34
N PHE A 2 -10.13 -15.40 13.69
CA PHE A 2 -10.73 -14.34 12.88
C PHE A 2 -11.48 -13.42 13.84
N GLY A 3 -11.06 -12.15 13.92
CA GLY A 3 -11.63 -11.18 14.85
C GLY A 3 -13.08 -10.79 14.55
N PRO A 4 -13.67 -9.87 15.33
CA PRO A 4 -15.11 -9.55 15.39
C PRO A 4 -15.76 -9.00 14.11
N LEU A 5 -15.03 -8.90 13.00
CA LEU A 5 -15.55 -8.44 11.70
C LEU A 5 -16.22 -9.53 10.85
N ALA A 6 -16.08 -10.80 11.23
CA ALA A 6 -16.71 -11.90 10.49
C ALA A 6 -18.11 -12.18 11.07
N HIS A 7 -19.16 -11.91 10.30
CA HIS A 7 -20.48 -12.42 10.60
C HIS A 7 -20.48 -13.94 10.34
N PRO A 8 -20.60 -14.82 11.35
CA PRO A 8 -20.44 -16.27 11.16
C PRO A 8 -21.31 -16.84 10.03
N GLU A 9 -22.53 -16.36 9.91
CA GLU A 9 -23.48 -16.76 8.87
C GLU A 9 -23.00 -16.36 7.45
N GLN A 10 -22.50 -15.15 7.27
CA GLN A 10 -21.96 -14.71 5.97
C GLN A 10 -20.72 -15.51 5.56
N VAL A 11 -19.86 -15.85 6.52
CA VAL A 11 -18.70 -16.72 6.27
C VAL A 11 -19.14 -18.10 5.82
N GLN A 12 -20.11 -18.70 6.53
CA GLN A 12 -20.66 -20.03 6.17
C GLN A 12 -21.25 -20.04 4.76
N MET A 13 -22.04 -18.99 4.39
CA MET A 13 -22.57 -18.85 3.04
C MET A 13 -21.47 -18.79 1.97
N ARG A 14 -20.38 -18.06 2.21
CA ARG A 14 -19.25 -17.95 1.27
C ARG A 14 -18.47 -19.24 1.16
N VAL A 15 -18.27 -19.96 2.26
CA VAL A 15 -17.66 -21.29 2.27
C VAL A 15 -18.52 -22.28 1.48
N ALA A 16 -19.85 -22.26 1.65
CA ALA A 16 -20.76 -23.08 0.88
C ALA A 16 -20.70 -22.77 -0.63
N LYS A 17 -20.66 -21.48 -1.01
CA LYS A 17 -20.49 -21.09 -2.43
C LYS A 17 -19.16 -21.58 -3.01
N ARG A 18 -18.07 -21.51 -2.21
CA ARG A 18 -16.80 -22.09 -2.63
C ARG A 18 -16.89 -23.60 -2.86
N ALA A 19 -17.58 -24.33 -2.00
CA ALA A 19 -17.82 -25.78 -2.20
C ALA A 19 -18.60 -26.03 -3.48
N MET A 20 -19.69 -25.28 -3.74
CA MET A 20 -20.46 -25.37 -4.99
C MET A 20 -19.61 -25.10 -6.23
N MET A 21 -18.65 -24.16 -6.16
CA MET A 21 -17.70 -23.91 -7.26
C MET A 21 -16.87 -25.15 -7.56
N LEU A 22 -16.30 -25.78 -6.52
CA LEU A 22 -15.46 -26.97 -6.66
C LEU A 22 -16.25 -28.17 -7.24
N GLU A 23 -17.49 -28.36 -6.77
CA GLU A 23 -18.40 -29.39 -7.28
C GLU A 23 -18.76 -29.17 -8.77
N ALA A 24 -18.88 -27.90 -9.17
CA ALA A 24 -19.13 -27.50 -10.57
C ALA A 24 -17.84 -27.47 -11.43
N GLY A 25 -16.68 -27.85 -10.93
CA GLY A 25 -15.40 -27.81 -11.64
C GLY A 25 -14.86 -26.40 -11.87
N ILE A 26 -15.35 -25.39 -11.12
CA ILE A 26 -14.92 -24.00 -11.20
C ILE A 26 -13.83 -23.77 -10.16
N ALA A 27 -12.66 -23.32 -10.59
CA ALA A 27 -11.56 -22.97 -9.68
C ALA A 27 -11.89 -21.69 -8.89
N PRO A 28 -12.00 -21.72 -7.55
CA PRO A 28 -12.22 -20.53 -6.75
C PRO A 28 -10.96 -19.65 -6.62
N TYR A 29 -9.81 -20.20 -6.97
CA TYR A 29 -8.48 -19.58 -6.96
C TYR A 29 -7.70 -20.06 -8.18
N PRO A 30 -8.01 -19.59 -9.39
CA PRO A 30 -7.29 -20.00 -10.59
C PRO A 30 -5.84 -19.55 -10.54
N VAL A 31 -4.94 -20.37 -11.09
CA VAL A 31 -3.49 -20.07 -11.13
C VAL A 31 -3.19 -19.03 -12.22
N HIS A 32 -3.98 -19.02 -13.30
CA HIS A 32 -3.78 -18.12 -14.43
C HIS A 32 -5.11 -17.50 -14.87
N LEU A 33 -5.04 -16.25 -15.29
CA LEU A 33 -6.11 -15.49 -15.92
C LEU A 33 -5.49 -14.61 -17.01
N ASP A 34 -6.17 -14.44 -18.12
CA ASP A 34 -5.71 -13.63 -19.27
C ASP A 34 -5.93 -12.12 -19.02
N VAL A 35 -5.33 -11.60 -17.97
CA VAL A 35 -5.35 -10.16 -17.66
C VAL A 35 -4.44 -9.44 -18.66
N THR A 36 -5.04 -8.64 -19.56
CA THR A 36 -4.32 -7.94 -20.63
C THR A 36 -4.01 -6.48 -20.27
N ASP A 37 -4.83 -5.88 -19.42
CA ASP A 37 -4.76 -4.46 -19.09
C ASP A 37 -4.98 -4.22 -17.58
N THR A 38 -4.58 -3.06 -17.11
CA THR A 38 -4.95 -2.57 -15.77
C THR A 38 -6.17 -1.65 -15.87
N ILE A 39 -6.95 -1.56 -14.79
CA ILE A 39 -8.10 -0.64 -14.72
C ILE A 39 -7.63 0.81 -14.92
N GLU A 40 -6.49 1.18 -14.34
CA GLU A 40 -5.86 2.49 -14.51
C GLU A 40 -5.53 2.80 -15.97
N ALA A 41 -4.90 1.85 -16.69
CA ALA A 41 -4.54 2.02 -18.09
C ALA A 41 -5.79 2.21 -18.99
N VAL A 42 -6.85 1.44 -18.74
CA VAL A 42 -8.12 1.58 -19.48
C VAL A 42 -8.76 2.95 -19.19
N ARG A 43 -8.79 3.40 -17.93
CA ARG A 43 -9.29 4.74 -17.62
C ARG A 43 -8.45 5.84 -18.26
N ALA A 44 -7.14 5.80 -18.15
CA ALA A 44 -6.25 6.78 -18.77
C ALA A 44 -6.45 6.89 -20.28
N LYS A 45 -6.78 5.77 -20.94
CA LYS A 45 -6.98 5.71 -22.40
C LYS A 45 -8.35 6.19 -22.84
N TYR A 46 -9.43 5.91 -22.09
CA TYR A 46 -10.82 6.07 -22.55
C TYR A 46 -11.67 7.01 -21.70
N ASP A 47 -11.29 7.36 -20.46
CA ASP A 47 -12.11 8.18 -19.59
C ASP A 47 -12.34 9.57 -20.16
N GLY A 48 -13.60 10.01 -20.21
CA GLY A 48 -14.01 11.28 -20.81
C GLY A 48 -13.84 11.39 -22.34
N LYS A 49 -13.51 10.28 -23.03
CA LYS A 49 -13.30 10.28 -24.49
C LYS A 49 -14.40 9.56 -25.29
N LEU A 50 -15.29 8.85 -24.60
CA LEU A 50 -16.41 8.15 -25.20
C LEU A 50 -17.70 8.88 -24.89
N GLU A 51 -18.57 9.02 -25.89
CA GLU A 51 -19.93 9.53 -25.71
C GLU A 51 -20.83 8.50 -25.01
N ALA A 52 -21.90 8.97 -24.35
CA ALA A 52 -22.83 8.08 -23.67
C ALA A 52 -23.48 7.10 -24.65
N GLY A 53 -23.34 5.80 -24.37
CA GLY A 53 -23.81 4.71 -25.23
C GLY A 53 -22.84 4.30 -26.34
N GLU A 54 -21.66 4.91 -26.44
CA GLU A 54 -20.64 4.54 -27.41
C GLU A 54 -19.96 3.22 -27.03
N GLU A 55 -19.79 2.35 -28.01
CA GLU A 55 -19.07 1.07 -27.88
C GLU A 55 -17.79 1.09 -28.74
N THR A 56 -16.71 0.54 -28.21
CA THR A 56 -15.46 0.37 -28.95
C THR A 56 -15.25 -1.09 -29.32
N GLU A 57 -14.37 -1.34 -30.29
CA GLU A 57 -13.90 -2.70 -30.63
C GLU A 57 -12.76 -3.18 -29.71
N ALA A 58 -12.33 -2.36 -28.76
CA ALA A 58 -11.23 -2.68 -27.87
C ALA A 58 -11.64 -3.75 -26.86
N MET A 59 -11.03 -4.92 -26.96
CA MET A 59 -11.20 -6.02 -26.01
C MET A 59 -10.14 -5.94 -24.94
N VAL A 60 -10.58 -6.01 -23.67
CA VAL A 60 -9.70 -6.00 -22.49
C VAL A 60 -10.04 -7.14 -21.55
N GLY A 61 -9.02 -7.68 -20.86
CA GLY A 61 -9.15 -8.60 -19.74
C GLY A 61 -8.70 -7.90 -18.48
N LEU A 62 -9.64 -7.62 -17.55
CA LEU A 62 -9.38 -6.89 -16.30
C LEU A 62 -9.69 -7.74 -15.08
N ALA A 63 -8.91 -7.57 -14.03
CA ALA A 63 -9.23 -8.15 -12.72
C ALA A 63 -9.28 -7.06 -11.66
N GLY A 64 -10.22 -7.20 -10.72
CA GLY A 64 -10.37 -6.26 -9.62
C GLY A 64 -11.26 -6.78 -8.51
N ARG A 65 -11.24 -6.11 -7.37
CA ARG A 65 -12.09 -6.43 -6.22
C ARG A 65 -13.51 -5.89 -6.44
N VAL A 66 -14.51 -6.73 -6.26
CA VAL A 66 -15.94 -6.35 -6.32
C VAL A 66 -16.30 -5.52 -5.09
N LEU A 67 -16.54 -4.22 -5.30
CA LEU A 67 -16.99 -3.30 -4.24
C LEU A 67 -18.49 -3.01 -4.29
N PHE A 68 -19.11 -3.16 -5.45
CA PHE A 68 -20.55 -2.96 -5.63
C PHE A 68 -21.10 -3.97 -6.62
N LEU A 69 -22.34 -4.42 -6.38
CA LEU A 69 -23.04 -5.38 -7.22
C LEU A 69 -24.53 -5.03 -7.25
N ARG A 70 -25.07 -4.86 -8.45
CA ARG A 70 -26.50 -4.59 -8.66
C ARG A 70 -27.08 -5.51 -9.72
N ASN A 71 -28.12 -6.22 -9.37
CA ASN A 71 -28.87 -7.07 -10.27
C ASN A 71 -30.06 -6.31 -10.88
N ALA A 72 -30.15 -6.23 -12.21
CA ALA A 72 -31.21 -5.59 -12.96
C ALA A 72 -31.78 -6.55 -14.00
N GLY A 73 -32.51 -7.57 -13.55
CA GLY A 73 -33.12 -8.57 -14.45
C GLY A 73 -32.09 -9.36 -15.26
N GLY A 74 -32.04 -9.11 -16.57
CA GLY A 74 -31.10 -9.76 -17.49
C GLY A 74 -29.72 -9.14 -17.54
N LEU A 75 -29.41 -8.16 -16.71
CA LEU A 75 -28.16 -7.42 -16.65
C LEU A 75 -27.68 -7.29 -15.20
N CYS A 76 -26.41 -7.50 -14.96
CA CYS A 76 -25.76 -7.21 -13.67
C CYS A 76 -24.70 -6.13 -13.88
N PHE A 77 -24.62 -5.24 -12.92
CA PHE A 77 -23.57 -4.23 -12.83
C PHE A 77 -22.67 -4.56 -11.65
N VAL A 78 -21.38 -4.51 -11.87
CA VAL A 78 -20.36 -4.65 -10.83
C VAL A 78 -19.43 -3.45 -10.87
N GLN A 79 -18.93 -3.02 -9.73
CA GLN A 79 -17.81 -2.08 -9.67
C GLN A 79 -16.58 -2.85 -9.24
N LEU A 80 -15.57 -2.88 -10.09
CA LEU A 80 -14.26 -3.44 -9.80
C LEU A 80 -13.32 -2.35 -9.34
N SER A 81 -12.54 -2.64 -8.31
CA SER A 81 -11.47 -1.75 -7.83
C SER A 81 -10.13 -2.43 -7.99
N ALA A 82 -9.19 -1.71 -8.58
CA ALA A 82 -7.78 -2.08 -8.59
C ALA A 82 -7.11 -1.86 -7.24
N GLY A 83 -5.88 -2.34 -7.08
CA GLY A 83 -5.09 -2.17 -5.87
C GLY A 83 -4.72 -0.71 -5.56
N ASP A 84 -4.74 0.18 -6.55
CA ASP A 84 -4.53 1.63 -6.38
C ASP A 84 -5.80 2.40 -5.97
N GLY A 85 -6.95 1.73 -5.97
CA GLY A 85 -8.25 2.32 -5.70
C GLY A 85 -9.00 2.79 -6.94
N THR A 86 -8.36 2.74 -8.13
CA THR A 86 -9.03 3.03 -9.41
C THR A 86 -10.18 2.05 -9.63
N LYS A 87 -11.30 2.55 -10.10
CA LYS A 87 -12.53 1.77 -10.24
C LYS A 87 -13.01 1.78 -11.68
N ILE A 88 -13.65 0.67 -12.09
CA ILE A 88 -14.34 0.56 -13.38
C ILE A 88 -15.64 -0.21 -13.23
N GLN A 89 -16.64 0.13 -14.02
CA GLN A 89 -17.88 -0.63 -14.08
C GLN A 89 -17.72 -1.84 -14.99
N GLY A 90 -18.20 -3.01 -14.56
CA GLY A 90 -18.44 -4.18 -15.38
C GLY A 90 -19.93 -4.35 -15.64
N MET A 91 -20.31 -4.66 -16.87
CA MET A 91 -21.67 -4.95 -17.28
C MET A 91 -21.76 -6.39 -17.78
N ILE A 92 -22.51 -7.23 -17.08
CA ILE A 92 -22.67 -8.66 -17.34
C ILE A 92 -24.09 -8.91 -17.84
N SER A 93 -24.23 -9.15 -19.16
CA SER A 93 -25.53 -9.26 -19.81
C SER A 93 -25.87 -10.71 -20.17
N LYS A 94 -27.14 -11.13 -19.90
CA LYS A 94 -27.69 -12.41 -20.36
C LYS A 94 -27.51 -12.63 -21.88
N LYS A 95 -27.55 -11.54 -22.65
CA LYS A 95 -27.44 -11.62 -24.11
C LYS A 95 -26.02 -12.03 -24.56
N GLU A 96 -25.01 -11.58 -23.83
CA GLU A 96 -23.59 -11.87 -24.17
C GLU A 96 -23.13 -13.20 -23.60
N ILE A 97 -23.36 -13.43 -22.29
CA ILE A 97 -22.80 -14.59 -21.59
C ILE A 97 -23.76 -15.79 -21.47
N GLY A 98 -25.01 -15.64 -21.90
CA GLY A 98 -26.04 -16.66 -21.78
C GLY A 98 -26.78 -16.65 -20.42
N ALA A 99 -27.92 -17.34 -20.38
CA ALA A 99 -28.80 -17.35 -19.19
C ALA A 99 -28.19 -18.11 -18.01
N ASP A 100 -27.59 -19.26 -18.28
CA ASP A 100 -27.04 -20.14 -17.26
C ASP A 100 -25.80 -19.52 -16.62
N SER A 101 -24.92 -18.92 -17.43
CA SER A 101 -23.73 -18.20 -16.96
C SER A 101 -24.12 -16.99 -16.11
N LEU A 102 -25.14 -16.21 -16.50
CA LEU A 102 -25.64 -15.11 -15.68
C LEU A 102 -26.23 -15.59 -14.36
N LYS A 103 -26.96 -16.72 -14.37
CA LYS A 103 -27.50 -17.32 -13.14
C LYS A 103 -26.38 -17.74 -12.21
N GLN A 104 -25.35 -18.39 -12.74
CA GLN A 104 -24.14 -18.80 -12.00
C GLN A 104 -23.40 -17.59 -11.43
N PHE A 105 -23.20 -16.54 -12.22
CA PHE A 105 -22.64 -15.27 -11.76
C PHE A 105 -23.37 -14.72 -10.51
N LYS A 106 -24.69 -14.60 -10.59
CA LYS A 106 -25.53 -14.10 -9.48
C LYS A 106 -25.46 -14.98 -8.24
N GLN A 107 -25.28 -16.28 -8.42
CA GLN A 107 -25.23 -17.25 -7.32
C GLN A 107 -23.87 -17.24 -6.61
N LEU A 108 -22.78 -17.10 -7.34
CA LEU A 108 -21.44 -17.34 -6.84
C LEU A 108 -20.68 -16.08 -6.44
N VAL A 109 -20.90 -14.95 -7.14
CA VAL A 109 -20.15 -13.73 -6.92
C VAL A 109 -20.69 -12.95 -5.72
N ASP A 110 -19.77 -12.53 -4.85
CA ASP A 110 -20.05 -11.72 -3.66
C ASP A 110 -19.19 -10.45 -3.64
N LEU A 111 -19.62 -9.48 -2.83
CA LEU A 111 -18.79 -8.32 -2.50
C LEU A 111 -17.49 -8.77 -1.84
N GLY A 112 -16.38 -8.24 -2.30
CA GLY A 112 -15.05 -8.58 -1.82
C GLY A 112 -14.33 -9.65 -2.64
N ASP A 113 -15.03 -10.43 -3.47
CA ASP A 113 -14.37 -11.32 -4.42
C ASP A 113 -13.45 -10.53 -5.36
N HIS A 114 -12.36 -11.15 -5.81
CA HIS A 114 -11.68 -10.68 -6.99
C HIS A 114 -12.33 -11.33 -8.22
N LEU A 115 -12.73 -10.50 -9.15
CA LEU A 115 -13.42 -10.91 -10.37
C LEU A 115 -12.57 -10.54 -11.58
N TYR A 116 -12.47 -11.46 -12.52
CA TYR A 116 -11.93 -11.24 -13.86
C TYR A 116 -13.10 -11.02 -14.82
N LEU A 117 -12.98 -10.01 -15.66
CA LEU A 117 -13.91 -9.72 -16.78
C LEU A 117 -13.10 -9.54 -18.06
N LYS A 118 -13.55 -10.23 -19.12
CA LYS A 118 -13.07 -9.97 -20.49
C LYS A 118 -14.23 -9.41 -21.30
N GLY A 119 -14.00 -8.33 -22.02
CA GLY A 119 -15.08 -7.71 -22.80
C GLY A 119 -14.64 -6.43 -23.52
N ARG A 120 -15.62 -5.82 -24.20
CA ARG A 120 -15.41 -4.55 -24.90
C ARG A 120 -15.43 -3.38 -23.95
N VAL A 121 -14.58 -2.40 -24.20
CA VAL A 121 -14.64 -1.11 -23.50
C VAL A 121 -15.78 -0.28 -24.11
N ILE A 122 -16.68 0.20 -23.27
CA ILE A 122 -17.84 1.01 -23.68
C ILE A 122 -18.09 2.16 -22.70
N ALA A 123 -18.80 3.19 -23.16
CA ALA A 123 -19.52 4.09 -22.26
C ALA A 123 -20.97 3.60 -22.10
N SER A 124 -21.44 3.45 -20.86
CA SER A 124 -22.82 3.08 -20.59
C SER A 124 -23.80 4.15 -21.11
N LYS A 125 -25.11 3.85 -21.14
CA LYS A 125 -26.13 4.85 -21.55
C LYS A 125 -26.12 6.12 -20.70
N THR A 126 -25.53 6.06 -19.50
CA THR A 126 -25.34 7.20 -18.59
C THR A 126 -23.95 7.82 -18.67
N GLY A 127 -23.10 7.37 -19.60
CA GLY A 127 -21.75 7.86 -19.81
C GLY A 127 -20.68 7.22 -18.90
N GLU A 128 -21.01 6.25 -18.03
CA GLU A 128 -20.02 5.58 -17.17
C GLU A 128 -19.15 4.63 -17.99
N LEU A 129 -17.82 4.81 -17.91
CA LEU A 129 -16.85 3.93 -18.54
C LEU A 129 -16.97 2.51 -18.00
N SER A 130 -17.16 1.54 -18.88
CA SER A 130 -17.53 0.19 -18.51
C SER A 130 -16.84 -0.85 -19.38
N VAL A 131 -16.69 -2.06 -18.84
CA VAL A 131 -16.38 -3.27 -19.61
C VAL A 131 -17.68 -4.05 -19.81
N PHE A 132 -18.12 -4.19 -21.07
CA PHE A 132 -19.26 -5.02 -21.45
C PHE A 132 -18.77 -6.46 -21.62
N ALA A 133 -18.98 -7.26 -20.59
CA ALA A 133 -18.33 -8.56 -20.42
C ALA A 133 -18.91 -9.62 -21.38
N THR A 134 -18.04 -10.29 -22.14
CA THR A 134 -18.29 -11.51 -22.90
C THR A 134 -17.88 -12.76 -22.14
N GLU A 135 -16.98 -12.60 -21.14
CA GLU A 135 -16.49 -13.69 -20.28
C GLU A 135 -16.25 -13.14 -18.86
N TRP A 136 -16.43 -14.02 -17.89
CA TRP A 136 -16.11 -13.73 -16.49
C TRP A 136 -15.57 -14.96 -15.76
N ALA A 137 -14.73 -14.72 -14.75
CA ALA A 137 -14.26 -15.76 -13.83
C ALA A 137 -14.03 -15.16 -12.44
N ILE A 138 -14.19 -15.97 -11.40
CA ILE A 138 -13.72 -15.60 -10.06
C ILE A 138 -12.20 -15.73 -10.05
N ALA A 139 -11.50 -14.63 -9.83
CA ALA A 139 -10.05 -14.59 -9.69
C ALA A 139 -9.60 -15.02 -8.28
N SER A 140 -10.40 -14.66 -7.29
CA SER A 140 -10.20 -15.12 -5.90
C SER A 140 -11.49 -15.00 -5.11
N LYS A 141 -11.97 -16.10 -4.58
CA LYS A 141 -13.17 -16.13 -3.73
C LYS A 141 -12.87 -15.62 -2.33
N ALA A 142 -13.50 -14.52 -1.94
CA ALA A 142 -13.40 -13.97 -0.59
C ALA A 142 -14.28 -14.75 0.38
N LEU A 143 -13.69 -15.35 1.40
CA LEU A 143 -14.41 -16.08 2.44
C LEU A 143 -14.87 -15.17 3.60
N GLN A 144 -14.21 -14.03 3.78
CA GLN A 144 -14.59 -13.02 4.76
C GLN A 144 -15.35 -11.88 4.08
N PRO A 145 -16.43 -11.37 4.68
CA PRO A 145 -17.12 -10.19 4.18
C PRO A 145 -16.19 -8.96 4.28
N LEU A 146 -16.41 -8.00 3.37
CA LEU A 146 -15.76 -6.70 3.47
C LEU A 146 -16.26 -5.93 4.71
N PRO A 147 -15.43 -5.08 5.31
CA PRO A 147 -15.92 -4.09 6.26
C PRO A 147 -16.93 -3.15 5.57
N ALA A 148 -17.74 -2.46 6.35
CA ALA A 148 -18.64 -1.45 5.82
C ALA A 148 -17.83 -0.28 5.24
N LEU A 149 -17.74 -0.20 3.91
CA LEU A 149 -16.92 0.78 3.18
C LEU A 149 -17.36 2.24 3.37
N HIS A 150 -18.54 2.46 3.94
CA HIS A 150 -19.13 3.78 4.20
C HIS A 150 -19.05 4.19 5.68
N LYS A 151 -18.38 3.41 6.50
CA LYS A 151 -18.15 3.69 7.93
C LYS A 151 -16.67 3.67 8.24
N ASP A 152 -16.25 4.59 9.09
CA ASP A 152 -14.88 4.58 9.60
C ASP A 152 -14.60 3.29 10.36
N LEU A 153 -13.46 2.70 10.09
CA LEU A 153 -12.97 1.58 10.87
C LEU A 153 -12.57 2.08 12.26
N ASN A 154 -12.86 1.27 13.28
CA ASN A 154 -12.37 1.59 14.61
C ASN A 154 -10.82 1.56 14.66
N GLU A 155 -10.26 2.32 15.57
CA GLU A 155 -8.81 2.52 15.68
C GLU A 155 -8.05 1.19 15.92
N ASP A 156 -8.59 0.30 16.73
CA ASP A 156 -8.00 -1.02 16.99
C ASP A 156 -7.90 -1.85 15.69
N THR A 157 -8.95 -1.86 14.87
CA THR A 157 -8.93 -2.54 13.57
C THR A 157 -7.95 -1.89 12.59
N ARG A 158 -7.90 -0.56 12.54
CA ARG A 158 -6.95 0.17 11.69
C ARG A 158 -5.51 -0.16 12.03
N THR A 159 -5.21 -0.22 13.33
CA THR A 159 -3.85 -0.47 13.85
C THR A 159 -3.45 -1.94 13.70
N ARG A 160 -4.32 -2.88 14.11
CA ARG A 160 -4.00 -4.32 14.13
C ARG A 160 -4.19 -5.02 12.80
N LYS A 161 -5.05 -4.47 11.92
CA LYS A 161 -5.41 -5.06 10.61
C LYS A 161 -5.30 -4.02 9.49
N PRO A 162 -4.11 -3.43 9.27
CA PRO A 162 -3.93 -2.35 8.29
C PRO A 162 -4.33 -2.79 6.86
N TYR A 163 -4.23 -4.09 6.53
CA TYR A 163 -4.68 -4.63 5.25
C TYR A 163 -6.20 -4.46 5.03
N ILE A 164 -7.01 -4.50 6.08
CA ILE A 164 -8.46 -4.20 5.99
C ILE A 164 -8.65 -2.69 5.79
N GLY A 165 -7.88 -1.87 6.50
CA GLY A 165 -7.86 -0.43 6.30
C GLY A 165 -7.55 -0.05 4.85
N MET A 166 -6.57 -0.70 4.23
CA MET A 166 -6.21 -0.46 2.83
C MET A 166 -7.35 -0.77 1.84
N ILE A 167 -8.26 -1.69 2.17
CA ILE A 167 -9.44 -1.97 1.34
C ILE A 167 -10.47 -0.84 1.45
N ALA A 168 -10.71 -0.37 2.68
CA ALA A 168 -11.80 0.53 3.01
C ALA A 168 -11.46 2.01 2.86
N ASP A 169 -10.18 2.39 3.08
CA ASP A 169 -9.75 3.77 3.19
C ASP A 169 -8.58 4.05 2.23
N GLU A 170 -8.81 5.02 1.33
CA GLU A 170 -7.82 5.45 0.37
C GLU A 170 -6.62 6.14 1.04
N ASN A 171 -6.82 6.85 2.13
CA ASN A 171 -5.75 7.51 2.87
C ASN A 171 -4.75 6.51 3.42
N ILE A 172 -5.22 5.36 3.94
CA ILE A 172 -4.34 4.29 4.43
C ILE A 172 -3.53 3.67 3.28
N ARG A 173 -4.15 3.45 2.11
CA ARG A 173 -3.41 3.00 0.91
C ARG A 173 -2.37 4.01 0.47
N ASN A 174 -2.75 5.28 0.39
CA ASN A 174 -1.87 6.36 -0.04
C ASN A 174 -0.72 6.57 0.95
N MET A 175 -0.96 6.43 2.26
CA MET A 175 0.10 6.49 3.26
C MET A 175 1.20 5.43 3.01
N ALA A 176 0.82 4.18 2.71
CA ALA A 176 1.80 3.13 2.39
C ALA A 176 2.59 3.45 1.12
N ARG A 177 1.93 3.97 0.07
CA ARG A 177 2.57 4.38 -1.17
C ARG A 177 3.48 5.60 -0.99
N ASN A 178 3.00 6.61 -0.26
CA ASN A 178 3.75 7.82 0.01
C ASN A 178 5.00 7.50 0.83
N ARG A 179 4.89 6.60 1.82
CA ARG A 179 6.06 6.10 2.55
C ARG A 179 7.09 5.45 1.62
N SER A 180 6.65 4.59 0.70
CA SER A 180 7.56 3.94 -0.27
C SER A 180 8.24 4.96 -1.17
N LYS A 181 7.48 5.95 -1.70
CA LYS A 181 8.03 7.04 -2.50
C LYS A 181 9.03 7.89 -1.70
N ALA A 182 8.72 8.21 -0.45
CA ALA A 182 9.59 8.99 0.42
C ALA A 182 10.93 8.28 0.64
N VAL A 183 10.91 6.99 0.98
CA VAL A 183 12.16 6.22 1.15
C VAL A 183 12.96 6.15 -0.14
N ALA A 184 12.31 5.96 -1.30
CA ALA A 184 12.98 5.97 -2.59
C ALA A 184 13.59 7.35 -2.93
N SER A 185 12.92 8.45 -2.56
CA SER A 185 13.42 9.81 -2.72
C SER A 185 14.65 10.06 -1.85
N LEU A 186 14.61 9.65 -0.58
CA LEU A 186 15.77 9.76 0.32
C LEU A 186 16.99 9.03 -0.26
N ARG A 187 16.82 7.79 -0.74
CA ARG A 187 17.93 7.02 -1.35
C ARG A 187 18.51 7.73 -2.56
N ARG A 188 17.67 8.24 -3.48
CA ARG A 188 18.16 8.99 -4.64
C ARG A 188 18.93 10.24 -4.22
N THR A 189 18.44 10.98 -3.23
CA THR A 189 19.13 12.18 -2.76
C THR A 189 20.50 11.85 -2.13
N PHE A 190 20.60 10.77 -1.36
CA PHE A 190 21.90 10.32 -0.84
C PHE A 190 22.86 9.87 -1.95
N ASP A 191 22.33 9.15 -2.96
CA ASP A 191 23.11 8.71 -4.14
C ASP A 191 23.62 9.93 -4.94
N ASP A 192 22.77 10.94 -5.18
CA ASP A 192 23.14 12.21 -5.83
C ASP A 192 24.28 12.96 -5.08
N HIS A 193 24.46 12.68 -3.80
CA HIS A 193 25.53 13.25 -2.95
C HIS A 193 26.70 12.28 -2.70
N ASP A 194 26.81 11.21 -3.47
CA ASP A 194 27.86 10.18 -3.36
C ASP A 194 27.90 9.47 -1.99
N PHE A 195 26.78 9.33 -1.30
CA PHE A 195 26.70 8.51 -0.10
C PHE A 195 26.50 7.04 -0.45
N LEU A 196 27.31 6.17 0.15
CA LEU A 196 27.17 4.73 0.04
C LEU A 196 26.14 4.20 1.04
N GLU A 197 25.10 3.51 0.56
CA GLU A 197 24.17 2.78 1.43
C GLU A 197 24.82 1.49 1.93
N VAL A 198 24.77 1.25 3.23
CA VAL A 198 25.28 0.03 3.87
C VAL A 198 24.21 -0.61 4.74
N GLU A 199 24.40 -1.91 5.02
CA GLU A 199 23.62 -2.66 6.01
C GLU A 199 24.58 -3.12 7.12
N THR A 200 24.41 -2.57 8.31
CA THR A 200 25.22 -2.92 9.47
C THR A 200 24.46 -3.90 10.39
N PRO A 201 25.16 -4.65 11.27
CA PRO A 201 24.52 -5.66 12.10
C PRO A 201 23.40 -5.14 12.99
N MET A 202 22.23 -5.81 12.94
CA MET A 202 21.13 -5.57 13.88
C MET A 202 21.35 -6.30 15.21
N LEU A 203 22.02 -7.46 15.20
CA LEU A 203 22.42 -8.18 16.39
C LEU A 203 23.81 -7.73 16.78
N GLN A 204 23.95 -7.19 17.97
CA GLN A 204 25.17 -6.55 18.46
C GLN A 204 25.59 -7.12 19.81
N THR A 205 26.90 -7.30 20.01
CA THR A 205 27.47 -7.73 21.30
C THR A 205 27.53 -6.56 22.30
N LEU A 206 27.52 -5.32 21.79
CA LEU A 206 27.53 -4.10 22.59
C LEU A 206 26.54 -3.12 21.98
N HIS A 207 25.56 -2.71 22.73
CA HIS A 207 24.61 -1.66 22.32
C HIS A 207 25.17 -0.26 22.57
N GLY A 208 24.78 0.69 21.75
CA GLY A 208 25.21 2.09 21.90
C GLY A 208 24.74 2.97 20.74
N GLY A 209 25.13 4.24 20.74
CA GLY A 209 24.72 5.23 19.74
C GLY A 209 23.43 5.99 20.10
N ALA A 210 22.75 5.62 21.18
CA ALA A 210 21.57 6.31 21.70
C ALA A 210 21.41 6.05 23.20
N ALA A 211 20.60 6.88 23.85
CA ALA A 211 20.18 6.67 25.25
C ALA A 211 18.84 5.93 25.25
N ALA A 212 18.87 4.64 25.00
CA ALA A 212 17.67 3.80 24.95
C ALA A 212 17.93 2.41 25.55
N ARG A 213 16.85 1.75 26.02
CA ARG A 213 16.93 0.39 26.55
C ARG A 213 16.85 -0.62 25.41
N PRO A 214 17.82 -1.54 25.26
CA PRO A 214 17.80 -2.57 24.20
C PRO A 214 16.84 -3.72 24.51
N PHE A 215 16.43 -4.45 23.46
CA PHE A 215 15.97 -5.84 23.60
C PHE A 215 17.18 -6.75 23.65
N THR A 216 17.13 -7.80 24.49
CA THR A 216 18.15 -8.83 24.60
C THR A 216 17.71 -10.11 23.94
N THR A 217 18.66 -10.85 23.37
CA THR A 217 18.46 -12.19 22.81
C THR A 217 19.69 -13.07 23.05
N HIS A 218 19.61 -14.35 22.75
CA HIS A 218 20.69 -15.30 22.99
C HIS A 218 21.05 -16.06 21.71
N MET A 219 22.35 -16.14 21.40
CA MET A 219 22.87 -16.93 20.28
C MET A 219 23.36 -18.28 20.79
N ASN A 220 22.59 -19.34 20.53
CA ASN A 220 22.86 -20.70 21.01
C ASN A 220 24.19 -21.26 20.54
N ALA A 221 24.62 -20.94 19.31
CA ALA A 221 25.84 -21.49 18.72
C ALA A 221 27.13 -21.11 19.47
N PHE A 222 27.14 -19.96 20.13
CA PHE A 222 28.30 -19.43 20.86
C PHE A 222 28.01 -19.20 22.35
N ASP A 223 26.81 -19.57 22.83
CA ASP A 223 26.36 -19.33 24.19
C ASP A 223 26.59 -17.85 24.61
N LEU A 224 26.10 -16.93 23.75
CA LEU A 224 26.38 -15.50 23.82
C LEU A 224 25.10 -14.67 23.84
N ASP A 225 24.99 -13.77 24.81
CA ASP A 225 23.94 -12.78 24.84
C ASP A 225 24.21 -11.64 23.84
N LEU A 226 23.17 -11.29 23.09
CA LEU A 226 23.19 -10.24 22.08
C LEU A 226 22.07 -9.23 22.35
N TYR A 227 22.24 -8.06 21.76
CA TYR A 227 21.26 -6.98 21.79
C TYR A 227 20.75 -6.72 20.39
N LEU A 228 19.44 -6.47 20.26
CA LEU A 228 18.92 -5.80 19.08
C LEU A 228 19.37 -4.33 19.13
N ARG A 229 19.91 -3.82 18.04
CA ARG A 229 20.50 -2.48 17.99
C ARG A 229 19.47 -1.40 18.31
N ILE A 230 19.91 -0.38 19.03
CA ILE A 230 19.12 0.82 19.33
C ILE A 230 19.44 1.98 18.39
N ALA A 231 20.55 1.89 17.64
CA ALA A 231 21.02 2.82 16.61
C ALA A 231 22.14 2.16 15.79
N PRO A 232 22.34 2.53 14.51
CA PRO A 232 23.43 2.05 13.67
C PRO A 232 24.76 2.85 13.86
N GLU A 233 24.74 3.93 14.62
CA GLU A 233 25.82 4.94 14.78
C GLU A 233 27.23 4.35 14.86
N LEU A 234 27.46 3.41 15.80
CA LEU A 234 28.81 2.90 16.07
C LEU A 234 29.39 2.14 14.87
N PHE A 235 28.56 1.43 14.12
CA PHE A 235 29.00 0.70 12.93
C PHE A 235 29.18 1.63 11.73
N LEU A 236 28.34 2.66 11.56
CA LEU A 236 28.52 3.66 10.51
C LEU A 236 29.81 4.47 10.74
N LYS A 237 30.15 4.81 11.98
CA LYS A 237 31.45 5.43 12.31
C LYS A 237 32.65 4.51 12.01
N ARG A 238 32.50 3.20 12.16
CA ARG A 238 33.53 2.23 11.75
C ARG A 238 33.69 2.20 10.23
N CYS A 239 32.64 2.40 9.45
CA CYS A 239 32.70 2.55 8.00
C CYS A 239 33.57 3.76 7.61
N LEU A 240 33.41 4.90 8.31
CA LEU A 240 34.31 6.06 8.11
C LEU A 240 35.74 5.74 8.43
N VAL A 241 36.03 5.07 9.54
CA VAL A 241 37.38 4.61 9.90
C VAL A 241 37.95 3.68 8.83
N GLY A 242 37.08 2.86 8.19
CA GLY A 242 37.44 1.96 7.09
C GLY A 242 37.67 2.66 5.75
N GLY A 243 37.48 4.00 5.66
CA GLY A 243 37.75 4.80 4.45
C GLY A 243 36.52 5.05 3.57
N ILE A 244 35.29 4.84 4.08
CA ILE A 244 34.07 5.24 3.38
C ILE A 244 33.72 6.67 3.82
N ASP A 245 34.05 7.66 3.00
CA ASP A 245 33.92 9.08 3.37
C ASP A 245 32.47 9.56 3.56
N ARG A 246 31.50 8.93 2.89
CA ARG A 246 30.08 9.24 2.98
C ARG A 246 29.29 7.96 3.03
N VAL A 247 28.56 7.74 4.11
CA VAL A 247 27.84 6.50 4.38
C VAL A 247 26.47 6.80 4.97
N PHE A 248 25.47 6.03 4.59
CA PHE A 248 24.14 6.07 5.22
C PHE A 248 23.54 4.67 5.33
N GLU A 249 22.58 4.54 6.21
CA GLU A 249 21.76 3.35 6.36
C GLU A 249 20.31 3.74 6.61
N ILE A 250 19.37 3.08 5.92
CA ILE A 250 17.92 3.15 6.19
C ILE A 250 17.50 1.76 6.62
N ASN A 251 17.30 1.54 7.90
CA ASN A 251 17.00 0.21 8.41
C ASN A 251 16.21 0.28 9.75
N ARG A 252 16.00 -0.88 10.38
CA ARG A 252 15.24 -1.01 11.62
C ARG A 252 16.12 -0.83 12.85
N ASP A 253 15.58 -0.08 13.82
CA ASP A 253 16.08 0.02 15.18
C ASP A 253 15.01 -0.42 16.17
N PHE A 254 15.46 -0.84 17.36
CA PHE A 254 14.63 -1.48 18.37
C PHE A 254 14.88 -0.82 19.73
N ARG A 255 13.83 -0.31 20.38
CA ARG A 255 13.92 0.32 21.70
C ARG A 255 12.88 -0.29 22.62
N ASN A 256 13.31 -0.92 23.72
CA ASN A 256 12.46 -1.60 24.69
C ASN A 256 12.01 -0.65 25.80
N GLU A 257 11.18 0.30 25.43
CA GLU A 257 10.67 1.36 26.29
C GLU A 257 9.14 1.46 26.20
N GLY A 258 8.56 2.57 26.66
CA GLY A 258 7.12 2.80 26.58
C GLY A 258 6.63 2.84 25.11
N VAL A 259 5.40 2.36 24.89
CA VAL A 259 4.74 2.34 23.58
C VAL A 259 3.53 3.25 23.62
N ASP A 260 3.44 4.19 22.69
CA ASP A 260 2.32 5.11 22.51
C ASP A 260 2.08 5.41 21.02
N ALA A 261 1.24 6.39 20.71
CA ALA A 261 0.92 6.77 19.33
C ALA A 261 2.13 7.25 18.52
N THR A 262 3.20 7.71 19.18
CA THR A 262 4.41 8.28 18.55
C THR A 262 5.68 7.45 18.79
N HIS A 263 5.61 6.44 19.65
CA HIS A 263 6.74 5.59 20.01
C HIS A 263 6.44 4.12 19.77
N ALA A 264 7.05 3.56 18.73
CA ALA A 264 7.01 2.13 18.42
C ALA A 264 8.29 1.44 18.90
N PRO A 265 8.20 0.19 19.43
CA PRO A 265 9.39 -0.54 19.88
C PRO A 265 10.30 -0.96 18.71
N GLU A 266 9.79 -0.99 17.52
CA GLU A 266 10.48 -1.23 16.26
C GLU A 266 10.12 -0.14 15.26
N PHE A 267 11.10 0.56 14.71
CA PHE A 267 10.87 1.66 13.78
C PHE A 267 11.99 1.76 12.75
N THR A 268 11.74 2.48 11.66
CA THR A 268 12.76 2.75 10.64
C THR A 268 13.51 4.03 10.99
N MET A 269 14.83 3.92 11.02
CA MET A 269 15.77 5.02 11.22
C MET A 269 16.54 5.27 9.92
N VAL A 270 16.88 6.51 9.64
CA VAL A 270 17.94 6.88 8.69
C VAL A 270 19.05 7.58 9.48
N GLU A 271 20.25 7.10 9.33
CA GLU A 271 21.47 7.80 9.80
C GLU A 271 22.47 7.93 8.67
N ALA A 272 23.17 9.05 8.63
CA ALA A 272 24.19 9.35 7.64
C ALA A 272 25.39 10.03 8.29
N TYR A 273 26.57 9.67 7.81
CA TYR A 273 27.85 10.19 8.32
C TYR A 273 28.75 10.60 7.15
N GLN A 274 29.39 11.74 7.30
CA GLN A 274 30.29 12.31 6.30
C GLN A 274 31.61 12.72 6.94
N ALA A 275 32.71 12.20 6.41
CA ALA A 275 34.04 12.65 6.76
C ALA A 275 34.26 14.10 6.31
N TYR A 276 34.99 14.87 7.10
CA TYR A 276 35.30 16.29 6.84
C TYR A 276 34.07 17.22 6.73
N GLY A 277 32.86 16.70 7.09
CA GLY A 277 31.62 17.49 7.11
C GLY A 277 31.51 18.37 8.35
N THR A 278 30.66 19.39 8.26
CA THR A 278 30.29 20.27 9.36
C THR A 278 28.81 20.15 9.65
N TYR A 279 28.33 20.71 10.77
CA TYR A 279 26.89 20.77 11.04
C TYR A 279 26.13 21.58 9.96
N ASP A 280 26.77 22.59 9.33
CA ASP A 280 26.16 23.36 8.25
C ASP A 280 25.97 22.50 6.98
N SER A 281 26.99 21.70 6.61
CA SER A 281 26.89 20.82 5.43
C SER A 281 25.83 19.73 5.62
N ILE A 282 25.72 19.17 6.81
CA ILE A 282 24.69 18.18 7.13
C ILE A 282 23.31 18.86 7.22
N GLY A 283 23.21 20.07 7.79
CA GLY A 283 21.99 20.87 7.81
C GLY A 283 21.45 21.15 6.40
N GLN A 284 22.34 21.47 5.46
CA GLN A 284 21.96 21.68 4.06
C GLN A 284 21.52 20.38 3.39
N LEU A 285 22.17 19.27 3.64
CA LEU A 285 21.77 17.95 3.15
C LEU A 285 20.36 17.57 3.69
N VAL A 286 20.10 17.77 4.98
CA VAL A 286 18.79 17.49 5.59
C VAL A 286 17.70 18.35 4.96
N LYS A 287 17.95 19.64 4.75
CA LYS A 287 17.04 20.53 4.04
C LYS A 287 16.70 19.99 2.65
N GLU A 288 17.68 19.59 1.89
CA GLU A 288 17.48 19.04 0.55
C GLU A 288 16.73 17.71 0.57
N LEU A 289 17.07 16.79 1.47
CA LEU A 289 16.36 15.53 1.67
C LEU A 289 14.85 15.76 1.90
N VAL A 290 14.49 16.71 2.78
CA VAL A 290 13.09 17.01 3.08
C VAL A 290 12.39 17.66 1.88
N GLN A 291 13.02 18.67 1.26
CA GLN A 291 12.43 19.39 0.13
C GLN A 291 12.23 18.50 -1.10
N LYS A 292 13.23 17.69 -1.49
CA LYS A 292 13.10 16.74 -2.61
C LYS A 292 12.06 15.68 -2.30
N THR A 293 12.02 15.17 -1.07
CA THR A 293 11.01 14.19 -0.68
C THR A 293 9.60 14.77 -0.77
N ALA A 294 9.37 16.00 -0.33
CA ALA A 294 8.07 16.67 -0.46
C ALA A 294 7.65 16.79 -1.94
N MET A 295 8.58 17.22 -2.81
CA MET A 295 8.32 17.31 -4.26
C MET A 295 8.04 15.95 -4.90
N ASP A 296 8.81 14.92 -4.58
CA ASP A 296 8.66 13.58 -5.17
C ASP A 296 7.36 12.89 -4.73
N VAL A 297 6.91 13.13 -3.51
CA VAL A 297 5.70 12.51 -2.95
C VAL A 297 4.44 13.28 -3.29
N TYR A 298 4.48 14.60 -3.14
CA TYR A 298 3.28 15.46 -3.23
C TYR A 298 3.28 16.41 -4.44
N GLY A 299 4.40 16.53 -5.16
CA GLY A 299 4.54 17.49 -6.27
C GLY A 299 4.62 18.96 -5.81
N SER A 300 4.81 19.19 -4.50
CA SER A 300 4.84 20.52 -3.88
C SER A 300 5.67 20.49 -2.61
N HIS A 301 6.32 21.62 -2.28
CA HIS A 301 6.92 21.80 -0.95
C HIS A 301 5.85 22.07 0.14
N LYS A 302 4.64 22.48 -0.24
CA LYS A 302 3.52 22.62 0.67
C LYS A 302 2.79 21.30 0.82
N VAL A 303 2.70 20.83 2.04
CA VAL A 303 2.08 19.55 2.40
C VAL A 303 0.94 19.82 3.37
N THR A 304 -0.27 19.41 2.99
CA THR A 304 -1.46 19.48 3.85
C THR A 304 -1.69 18.15 4.52
N LEU A 305 -1.76 18.13 5.84
CA LEU A 305 -2.09 16.95 6.63
C LEU A 305 -3.60 16.65 6.59
N LEU A 306 -3.99 15.47 7.08
CA LEU A 306 -5.40 15.05 7.12
C LEU A 306 -6.29 15.95 7.99
N ASP A 307 -5.73 16.61 8.99
CA ASP A 307 -6.42 17.60 9.84
C ASP A 307 -6.56 18.98 9.20
N GLY A 308 -6.03 19.17 7.98
CA GLY A 308 -6.04 20.44 7.25
C GLY A 308 -4.85 21.34 7.56
N THR A 309 -3.93 20.96 8.45
CA THR A 309 -2.73 21.74 8.76
C THR A 309 -1.79 21.73 7.56
N GLU A 310 -1.36 22.93 7.11
CA GLU A 310 -0.41 23.09 6.01
C GLU A 310 1.00 23.37 6.56
N TYR A 311 1.97 22.63 6.04
CA TYR A 311 3.39 22.84 6.26
C TYR A 311 4.08 23.18 4.96
N ASP A 312 4.88 24.27 4.96
CA ASP A 312 5.70 24.68 3.83
C ASP A 312 7.17 24.36 4.11
N PHE A 313 7.71 23.35 3.43
CA PHE A 313 9.11 22.94 3.53
C PHE A 313 10.01 23.70 2.52
N GLY A 314 9.42 24.59 1.69
CA GLY A 314 10.13 25.39 0.69
C GLY A 314 10.94 26.53 1.29
N GLY A 315 11.59 27.30 0.39
CA GLY A 315 12.35 28.48 0.75
C GLY A 315 13.58 28.27 1.61
N GLU A 316 14.04 29.35 2.24
CA GLU A 316 15.17 29.31 3.16
C GLU A 316 14.71 28.95 4.57
N TRP A 317 15.43 28.01 5.19
CA TRP A 317 15.18 27.60 6.57
C TRP A 317 15.90 28.53 7.53
N LYS A 318 15.21 28.95 8.59
CA LYS A 318 15.80 29.81 9.62
C LYS A 318 16.78 29.00 10.47
N THR A 319 17.95 29.59 10.72
CA THR A 319 18.86 29.12 11.75
C THR A 319 18.53 29.89 13.03
N ILE A 320 18.19 29.18 14.07
CA ILE A 320 17.92 29.71 15.42
C ILE A 320 18.85 29.07 16.42
N SER A 321 19.35 29.83 17.37
CA SER A 321 20.12 29.24 18.46
C SER A 321 19.20 28.47 19.40
N MET A 322 19.73 27.46 20.10
CA MET A 322 18.97 26.72 21.09
C MET A 322 18.41 27.64 22.18
N TYR A 323 19.17 28.65 22.58
CA TYR A 323 18.73 29.63 23.59
C TYR A 323 17.59 30.54 23.10
N ASP A 324 17.59 30.90 21.82
CA ASP A 324 16.54 31.74 21.24
C ASP A 324 15.25 30.94 20.91
N SER A 325 15.32 29.60 20.97
CA SER A 325 14.19 28.71 20.72
C SER A 325 13.41 28.33 21.98
N LEU A 326 13.95 28.64 23.16
CA LEU A 326 13.33 28.42 24.47
C LEU A 326 12.49 29.61 24.91
#